data_c31055809769b395922b5d5987c82b45
#
_entry.id   c31055809769b395922b5d5987c82b45
#
_cell.length_a   1.000
_cell.length_b   1.000
_cell.length_c   1.000
_cell.angle_alpha   90.00
_cell.angle_beta   90.00
_cell.angle_gamma   90.00
#
_symmetry.space_group_name_H-M   'P 1'
#
loop_
_entity.id
_entity.type
_entity.pdbx_description
1 polymer ?
#
loop_
_entity_poly.entity_id
_entity_poly.type
_entity_poly.pdbx_seq_one_letter_code
_entity_poly.pdbx_strand_id
1 'polypeptide(L)'
;MAEKETYLQYNLKDGKLIRWPSHFFPLTFYIAPFRWYRGKGEENKYYGIVQHALRIWEQASDGKCRFQLVSNINDSQINLEWKRVDRKSLGYCIFNFDSQARLYSAEVQIGLSDGLLHAKYMDENEVFHTVLHEIGHALGLGHSPYPSDIMYTPHQYGNVTLSQRDCNSIQWLYNLPLSTSAQDLCTKYQMNEKDIDVIIYHIMHGNATSEFERVKNSLPMPNQKDLMHEQSKLAEIKKYQVMALQNIRIPNPAKQFFNTQRALKKQEDDKNKKE
;
A
#
# COMPACT_ATOMS: atom_id res chain seq x y z
N MET A 1 -5.15 18.97 19.07
CA MET A 1 -4.81 18.97 17.64
C MET A 1 -5.72 17.96 16.96
N ALA A 2 -6.36 18.32 15.86
CA ALA A 2 -7.13 17.34 15.07
C ALA A 2 -6.20 16.21 14.65
N GLU A 3 -6.63 14.98 14.77
CA GLU A 3 -5.86 13.82 14.34
C GLU A 3 -5.77 13.85 12.82
N LYS A 4 -4.56 13.94 12.26
CA LYS A 4 -4.36 13.99 10.82
C LYS A 4 -4.74 12.65 10.20
N GLU A 5 -5.46 12.68 9.09
CA GLU A 5 -5.91 11.50 8.38
C GLU A 5 -4.96 11.03 7.28
N THR A 6 -3.89 11.79 7.05
CA THR A 6 -2.78 11.49 6.14
C THR A 6 -1.44 11.87 6.76
N TYR A 7 -0.34 11.46 6.14
CA TYR A 7 1.03 11.82 6.53
C TYR A 7 1.88 12.29 5.32
N LEU A 8 1.23 12.92 4.33
CA LEU A 8 1.87 13.36 3.08
C LEU A 8 2.85 14.52 3.28
N GLN A 9 2.77 15.23 4.40
CA GLN A 9 3.75 16.26 4.74
C GLN A 9 5.19 15.72 4.76
N TYR A 10 5.36 14.45 5.09
CA TYR A 10 6.67 13.77 5.13
C TYR A 10 7.12 13.23 3.76
N ASN A 11 6.27 13.35 2.73
CA ASN A 11 6.57 12.94 1.36
C ASN A 11 7.06 14.10 0.47
N LEU A 12 7.12 15.31 1.02
CA LEU A 12 7.50 16.47 0.24
C LEU A 12 9.01 16.49 -0.03
N LYS A 13 9.37 16.73 -1.28
CA LYS A 13 10.73 17.05 -1.72
C LYS A 13 10.69 18.39 -2.44
N ASP A 14 11.49 19.33 -1.99
CA ASP A 14 11.47 20.72 -2.48
C ASP A 14 10.05 21.31 -2.49
N GLY A 15 9.26 20.96 -1.45
CA GLY A 15 7.88 21.41 -1.28
C GLY A 15 6.84 20.73 -2.18
N LYS A 16 7.20 19.72 -2.96
CA LYS A 16 6.32 18.99 -3.89
C LYS A 16 6.16 17.53 -3.48
N LEU A 17 4.96 16.98 -3.69
CA LEU A 17 4.69 15.56 -3.51
C LEU A 17 5.38 14.74 -4.59
N ILE A 18 6.11 13.70 -4.16
CA ILE A 18 6.75 12.74 -5.06
C ILE A 18 5.81 11.58 -5.34
N ARG A 19 5.61 11.24 -6.61
CA ARG A 19 4.88 10.05 -7.02
C ARG A 19 5.18 9.64 -8.47
N TRP A 20 4.76 8.44 -8.83
CA TRP A 20 4.81 7.99 -10.21
C TRP A 20 3.79 8.75 -11.09
N PRO A 21 4.17 9.12 -12.32
CA PRO A 21 3.22 9.59 -13.32
C PRO A 21 2.17 8.52 -13.66
N SER A 22 0.92 8.94 -13.83
CA SER A 22 -0.19 7.99 -14.03
C SER A 22 -0.06 7.14 -15.31
N HIS A 23 0.66 7.62 -16.32
CA HIS A 23 0.89 6.88 -17.56
C HIS A 23 1.93 5.75 -17.44
N PHE A 24 2.64 5.65 -16.29
CA PHE A 24 3.54 4.52 -16.03
C PHE A 24 2.82 3.28 -15.51
N PHE A 25 1.58 3.41 -15.04
CA PHE A 25 0.84 2.25 -14.57
C PHE A 25 0.27 1.39 -15.69
N PRO A 26 0.37 0.06 -15.60
CA PRO A 26 0.94 -0.71 -14.48
C PRO A 26 2.46 -0.58 -14.40
N LEU A 27 3.00 -0.39 -13.18
CA LEU A 27 4.44 -0.38 -12.95
C LEU A 27 5.02 -1.78 -13.16
N THR A 28 6.09 -1.87 -13.93
CA THR A 28 6.81 -3.13 -14.10
C THR A 28 7.64 -3.42 -12.86
N PHE A 29 7.41 -4.60 -12.27
CA PHE A 29 8.00 -5.00 -11.00
C PHE A 29 8.77 -6.32 -11.15
N TYR A 30 10.05 -6.31 -10.81
CA TYR A 30 10.90 -7.48 -10.79
C TYR A 30 11.11 -7.96 -9.35
N ILE A 31 10.95 -9.25 -9.12
CA ILE A 31 11.24 -9.91 -7.85
C ILE A 31 12.45 -10.82 -8.07
N ALA A 32 13.57 -10.51 -7.43
CA ALA A 32 14.76 -11.34 -7.51
C ALA A 32 14.49 -12.73 -6.93
N PRO A 33 15.06 -13.80 -7.52
CA PRO A 33 14.94 -15.13 -6.97
C PRO A 33 15.49 -15.19 -5.54
N PHE A 34 14.72 -15.81 -4.65
CA PHE A 34 15.18 -16.07 -3.29
C PHE A 34 16.27 -17.16 -3.30
N ARG A 35 17.44 -16.86 -2.74
CA ARG A 35 18.63 -17.73 -2.83
C ARG A 35 18.98 -18.48 -1.54
N TRP A 36 18.37 -18.10 -0.40
CA TRP A 36 18.74 -18.63 0.92
C TRP A 36 17.64 -19.51 1.50
N TYR A 37 17.21 -20.51 0.75
CA TYR A 37 16.18 -21.46 1.20
C TYR A 37 16.80 -22.70 1.86
N ARG A 38 16.13 -23.20 2.87
CA ARG A 38 16.50 -24.42 3.58
C ARG A 38 15.69 -25.65 3.11
N GLY A 39 14.63 -25.46 2.36
CA GLY A 39 13.74 -26.49 1.86
C GLY A 39 13.11 -26.17 0.51
N LYS A 40 12.63 -27.19 -0.19
CA LYS A 40 11.90 -27.01 -1.45
C LYS A 40 10.66 -26.14 -1.23
N GLY A 41 10.47 -25.12 -2.07
CA GLY A 41 9.28 -24.27 -2.11
C GLY A 41 9.35 -23.01 -1.29
N GLU A 42 10.40 -22.77 -0.52
CA GLU A 42 10.58 -21.50 0.19
C GLU A 42 10.71 -20.32 -0.76
N GLU A 43 11.29 -20.50 -1.93
CA GLU A 43 11.34 -19.51 -3.00
C GLU A 43 9.96 -19.02 -3.42
N ASN A 44 9.00 -19.96 -3.59
CA ASN A 44 7.62 -19.63 -3.94
C ASN A 44 6.90 -18.90 -2.81
N LYS A 45 7.24 -19.21 -1.56
CA LYS A 45 6.70 -18.54 -0.38
C LYS A 45 7.07 -17.06 -0.36
N TYR A 46 8.35 -16.73 -0.50
CA TYR A 46 8.82 -15.34 -0.48
C TYR A 46 8.32 -14.57 -1.70
N TYR A 47 8.25 -15.20 -2.86
CA TYR A 47 7.62 -14.63 -4.03
C TYR A 47 6.14 -14.32 -3.79
N GLY A 48 5.41 -15.24 -3.15
CA GLY A 48 4.01 -15.06 -2.76
C GLY A 48 3.79 -13.93 -1.76
N ILE A 49 4.71 -13.72 -0.82
CA ILE A 49 4.68 -12.61 0.14
C ILE A 49 4.70 -11.27 -0.60
N VAL A 50 5.62 -11.10 -1.56
CA VAL A 50 5.70 -9.87 -2.35
C VAL A 50 4.45 -9.66 -3.18
N GLN A 51 3.96 -10.69 -3.88
CA GLN A 51 2.72 -10.60 -4.66
C GLN A 51 1.53 -10.19 -3.79
N HIS A 52 1.47 -10.68 -2.55
CA HIS A 52 0.40 -10.32 -1.64
C HIS A 52 0.49 -8.86 -1.22
N ALA A 53 1.68 -8.36 -0.92
CA ALA A 53 1.91 -6.95 -0.60
C ALA A 53 1.54 -6.02 -1.77
N LEU A 54 1.90 -6.38 -3.01
CA LEU A 54 1.52 -5.62 -4.19
C LEU A 54 -0.01 -5.49 -4.31
N ARG A 55 -0.74 -6.61 -4.15
CA ARG A 55 -2.23 -6.59 -4.18
C ARG A 55 -2.85 -5.72 -3.10
N ILE A 56 -2.25 -5.68 -1.90
CA ILE A 56 -2.74 -4.83 -0.81
C ILE A 56 -2.59 -3.34 -1.20
N TRP A 57 -1.46 -2.94 -1.74
CA TRP A 57 -1.27 -1.56 -2.21
C TRP A 57 -2.14 -1.21 -3.41
N GLU A 58 -2.39 -2.16 -4.33
CA GLU A 58 -3.37 -1.98 -5.42
C GLU A 58 -4.76 -1.68 -4.87
N GLN A 59 -5.21 -2.47 -3.89
CA GLN A 59 -6.52 -2.28 -3.26
C GLN A 59 -6.57 -0.97 -2.45
N ALA A 60 -5.54 -0.67 -1.66
CA ALA A 60 -5.48 0.54 -0.86
C ALA A 60 -5.51 1.81 -1.69
N SER A 61 -4.95 1.77 -2.91
CA SER A 61 -4.94 2.90 -3.86
C SER A 61 -6.17 2.98 -4.74
N ASP A 62 -7.22 2.22 -4.47
CA ASP A 62 -8.41 2.13 -5.34
C ASP A 62 -8.07 1.72 -6.79
N GLY A 63 -7.08 0.83 -6.95
CA GLY A 63 -6.61 0.34 -8.24
C GLY A 63 -5.82 1.35 -9.08
N LYS A 64 -5.42 2.48 -8.52
CA LYS A 64 -4.59 3.48 -9.22
C LYS A 64 -3.14 3.03 -9.32
N CYS A 65 -2.60 2.44 -8.26
CA CYS A 65 -1.30 1.79 -8.28
C CYS A 65 -1.49 0.34 -8.73
N ARG A 66 -1.10 0.03 -9.96
CA ARG A 66 -1.17 -1.33 -10.51
C ARG A 66 0.22 -1.81 -10.85
N PHE A 67 0.43 -3.13 -10.76
CA PHE A 67 1.74 -3.72 -11.00
C PHE A 67 1.67 -4.82 -12.06
N GLN A 68 2.71 -4.90 -12.86
CA GLN A 68 2.95 -5.96 -13.82
C GLN A 68 4.27 -6.64 -13.48
N LEU A 69 4.22 -7.92 -13.10
CA LEU A 69 5.44 -8.68 -12.83
C LEU A 69 6.19 -8.97 -14.12
N VAL A 70 7.50 -8.79 -14.08
CA VAL A 70 8.43 -9.08 -15.18
C VAL A 70 9.50 -10.06 -14.72
N SER A 71 10.00 -10.86 -15.66
CA SER A 71 11.03 -11.88 -15.39
C SER A 71 12.47 -11.38 -15.53
N ASN A 72 12.65 -10.23 -16.20
CA ASN A 72 13.96 -9.64 -16.43
C ASN A 72 14.06 -8.29 -15.69
N ILE A 73 15.12 -8.14 -14.92
CA ILE A 73 15.40 -6.93 -14.16
C ILE A 73 15.51 -5.66 -15.04
N ASN A 74 16.03 -5.81 -16.27
CA ASN A 74 16.18 -4.68 -17.18
C ASN A 74 14.85 -4.12 -17.70
N ASP A 75 13.75 -4.89 -17.57
CA ASP A 75 12.41 -4.49 -18.03
C ASP A 75 11.59 -3.88 -16.89
N SER A 76 12.17 -3.73 -15.70
CA SER A 76 11.46 -3.29 -14.51
C SER A 76 11.71 -1.83 -14.15
N GLN A 77 10.69 -1.21 -13.62
CA GLN A 77 10.75 0.12 -13.01
C GLN A 77 11.02 0.02 -11.49
N ILE A 78 10.57 -1.08 -10.88
CA ILE A 78 10.81 -1.38 -9.47
C ILE A 78 11.47 -2.75 -9.36
N ASN A 79 12.62 -2.81 -8.69
CA ASN A 79 13.35 -4.04 -8.41
C ASN A 79 13.25 -4.38 -6.94
N LEU A 80 12.95 -5.63 -6.61
CA LEU A 80 13.05 -6.14 -5.24
C LEU A 80 14.15 -7.19 -5.15
N GLU A 81 15.08 -6.95 -4.25
CA GLU A 81 16.18 -7.86 -3.94
C GLU A 81 16.14 -8.33 -2.49
N TRP A 82 16.56 -9.57 -2.27
CA TRP A 82 16.76 -10.16 -0.95
C TRP A 82 18.21 -9.96 -0.51
N LYS A 83 18.42 -9.47 0.70
CA LYS A 83 19.76 -9.28 1.28
C LYS A 83 19.86 -9.89 2.67
N ARG A 84 21.07 -10.16 3.12
CA ARG A 84 21.29 -10.48 4.53
C ARG A 84 21.05 -9.23 5.37
N VAL A 85 20.33 -9.40 6.49
CA VAL A 85 20.14 -8.32 7.46
C VAL A 85 21.51 -7.85 7.94
N ASP A 86 21.84 -6.62 7.70
CA ASP A 86 22.82 -5.95 8.51
C ASP A 86 22.12 -5.44 9.78
N ARG A 87 22.87 -5.16 10.84
CA ARG A 87 22.34 -4.76 12.15
C ARG A 87 21.59 -3.41 12.14
N LYS A 88 21.48 -2.75 10.99
CA LYS A 88 21.01 -1.36 10.89
C LYS A 88 19.62 -1.23 10.28
N SER A 89 19.21 -2.15 9.42
CA SER A 89 17.97 -1.99 8.67
C SER A 89 17.39 -3.35 8.26
N LEU A 90 16.08 -3.53 8.45
CA LEU A 90 15.34 -4.72 8.02
C LEU A 90 14.96 -4.64 6.55
N GLY A 91 14.82 -3.45 6.04
CA GLY A 91 14.53 -3.13 4.66
C GLY A 91 15.14 -1.80 4.28
N TYR A 92 15.14 -1.53 3.00
CA TYR A 92 15.61 -0.28 2.45
C TYR A 92 15.03 -0.07 1.05
N CYS A 93 14.56 1.15 0.79
CA CYS A 93 14.12 1.55 -0.53
C CYS A 93 14.89 2.78 -1.02
N ILE A 94 15.54 2.64 -2.17
CA ILE A 94 16.09 3.78 -2.91
C ILE A 94 15.15 4.05 -4.06
N PHE A 95 14.75 5.28 -4.24
CA PHE A 95 13.98 5.69 -5.41
C PHE A 95 14.61 6.92 -6.08
N ASN A 96 14.47 7.00 -7.38
CA ASN A 96 14.94 8.11 -8.17
C ASN A 96 13.78 8.91 -8.73
N PHE A 97 13.92 10.22 -8.70
CA PHE A 97 12.91 11.17 -9.18
C PHE A 97 13.59 12.34 -9.91
N ASP A 98 12.84 12.98 -10.77
CA ASP A 98 13.33 14.14 -11.52
C ASP A 98 13.04 15.48 -10.81
N SER A 99 13.47 16.57 -11.41
CA SER A 99 13.27 17.94 -10.89
C SER A 99 11.79 18.35 -10.76
N GLN A 100 10.87 17.58 -11.35
CA GLN A 100 9.43 17.76 -11.24
C GLN A 100 8.80 16.81 -10.21
N ALA A 101 9.60 16.22 -9.32
CA ALA A 101 9.16 15.28 -8.29
C ALA A 101 8.43 14.05 -8.89
N ARG A 102 8.80 13.59 -10.11
CA ARG A 102 8.24 12.41 -10.75
C ARG A 102 9.19 11.23 -10.53
N LEU A 103 8.69 10.17 -9.90
CA LEU A 103 9.42 8.90 -9.77
C LEU A 103 9.61 8.26 -11.15
N TYR A 104 10.77 7.63 -11.37
CA TYR A 104 11.05 6.87 -12.59
C TYR A 104 11.74 5.53 -12.34
N SER A 105 12.31 5.29 -11.16
CA SER A 105 12.81 3.97 -10.76
C SER A 105 12.83 3.83 -9.25
N ALA A 106 12.72 2.59 -8.75
CA ALA A 106 12.92 2.28 -7.34
C ALA A 106 13.61 0.92 -7.17
N GLU A 107 14.43 0.81 -6.12
CA GLU A 107 15.11 -0.40 -5.70
C GLU A 107 14.72 -0.71 -4.27
N VAL A 108 14.08 -1.84 -4.06
CA VAL A 108 13.63 -2.35 -2.77
C VAL A 108 14.58 -3.46 -2.32
N GLN A 109 15.12 -3.35 -1.12
CA GLN A 109 15.97 -4.36 -0.52
C GLN A 109 15.33 -4.87 0.75
N ILE A 110 15.09 -6.19 0.83
CA ILE A 110 14.51 -6.84 1.98
C ILE A 110 15.57 -7.65 2.69
N GLY A 111 15.83 -7.31 3.95
CA GLY A 111 16.78 -8.00 4.80
C GLY A 111 16.18 -9.27 5.40
N LEU A 112 16.94 -10.37 5.33
CA LEU A 112 16.57 -11.64 5.93
C LEU A 112 17.69 -12.10 6.86
N SER A 113 17.31 -12.59 8.05
CA SER A 113 18.25 -13.17 9.00
C SER A 113 18.79 -14.53 8.51
N ASP A 114 20.01 -14.85 8.89
CA ASP A 114 20.56 -16.19 8.73
C ASP A 114 19.95 -17.22 9.70
N GLY A 115 19.07 -16.76 10.60
CA GLY A 115 18.38 -17.56 11.60
C GLY A 115 19.24 -17.98 12.80
N LEU A 116 20.49 -17.54 12.87
CA LEU A 116 21.38 -17.83 13.99
C LEU A 116 21.29 -16.80 15.12
N LEU A 117 21.34 -15.52 14.76
CA LEU A 117 21.33 -14.42 15.74
C LEU A 117 19.99 -13.71 15.84
N HIS A 118 19.17 -13.75 14.78
CA HIS A 118 17.93 -12.99 14.66
C HIS A 118 16.84 -13.84 14.00
N ALA A 119 16.48 -14.98 14.61
CA ALA A 119 15.44 -15.88 14.10
C ALA A 119 14.11 -15.20 13.80
N LYS A 120 13.78 -14.11 14.51
CA LYS A 120 12.58 -13.30 14.30
C LYS A 120 12.47 -12.73 12.89
N TYR A 121 13.59 -12.36 12.25
CA TYR A 121 13.58 -11.76 10.91
C TYR A 121 13.36 -12.77 9.77
N MET A 122 13.15 -14.03 10.12
CA MET A 122 12.68 -15.08 9.22
C MET A 122 11.19 -15.38 9.42
N ASP A 123 10.55 -14.77 10.42
CA ASP A 123 9.11 -14.85 10.59
C ASP A 123 8.40 -14.24 9.39
N GLU A 124 7.40 -14.95 8.88
CA GLU A 124 6.69 -14.55 7.67
C GLU A 124 6.00 -13.20 7.82
N ASN A 125 5.48 -12.92 9.03
CA ASN A 125 4.79 -11.67 9.30
C ASN A 125 5.77 -10.50 9.33
N GLU A 126 6.97 -10.71 9.89
CA GLU A 126 8.00 -9.67 9.95
C GLU A 126 8.57 -9.35 8.56
N VAL A 127 8.81 -10.39 7.75
CA VAL A 127 9.20 -10.21 6.34
C VAL A 127 8.09 -9.52 5.56
N PHE A 128 6.84 -9.91 5.77
CA PHE A 128 5.69 -9.30 5.11
C PHE A 128 5.51 -7.84 5.49
N HIS A 129 5.64 -7.50 6.79
CA HIS A 129 5.64 -6.11 7.26
C HIS A 129 6.70 -5.29 6.50
N THR A 130 7.95 -5.79 6.47
CA THR A 130 9.06 -5.10 5.81
C THR A 130 8.78 -4.91 4.32
N VAL A 131 8.27 -5.94 3.64
CA VAL A 131 7.89 -5.85 2.22
C VAL A 131 6.80 -4.81 1.99
N LEU A 132 5.75 -4.77 2.82
CA LEU A 132 4.69 -3.76 2.74
C LEU A 132 5.26 -2.35 2.92
N HIS A 133 6.11 -2.16 3.93
CA HIS A 133 6.73 -0.87 4.24
C HIS A 133 7.59 -0.37 3.07
N GLU A 134 8.51 -1.20 2.58
CA GLU A 134 9.44 -0.78 1.52
C GLU A 134 8.73 -0.56 0.16
N ILE A 135 7.66 -1.32 -0.14
CA ILE A 135 6.84 -1.05 -1.32
C ILE A 135 6.10 0.30 -1.16
N GLY A 136 5.67 0.66 0.04
CA GLY A 136 5.11 1.99 0.31
C GLY A 136 6.07 3.11 -0.08
N HIS A 137 7.36 2.98 0.28
CA HIS A 137 8.40 3.91 -0.16
C HIS A 137 8.59 3.90 -1.68
N ALA A 138 8.60 2.73 -2.31
CA ALA A 138 8.69 2.62 -3.77
C ALA A 138 7.52 3.28 -4.48
N LEU A 139 6.36 3.42 -3.82
CA LEU A 139 5.21 4.18 -4.31
C LEU A 139 5.26 5.68 -3.99
N GLY A 140 6.27 6.15 -3.28
CA GLY A 140 6.47 7.55 -2.94
C GLY A 140 5.98 7.95 -1.55
N LEU A 141 5.55 7.02 -0.71
CA LEU A 141 5.18 7.34 0.68
C LEU A 141 6.42 7.55 1.55
N GLY A 142 6.41 8.56 2.39
CA GLY A 142 7.39 8.78 3.45
C GLY A 142 7.05 8.00 4.72
N HIS A 143 7.88 8.15 5.76
CA HIS A 143 7.56 7.59 7.06
C HIS A 143 6.36 8.29 7.70
N SER A 144 5.49 7.52 8.34
CA SER A 144 4.42 8.03 9.19
C SER A 144 4.94 8.33 10.60
N PRO A 145 4.46 9.37 11.27
CA PRO A 145 4.75 9.62 12.68
C PRO A 145 3.89 8.78 13.65
N TYR A 146 2.97 7.95 13.15
CA TYR A 146 1.99 7.23 13.97
C TYR A 146 2.29 5.74 14.05
N PRO A 147 2.44 5.16 15.26
CA PRO A 147 2.82 3.76 15.45
C PRO A 147 1.86 2.72 14.86
N SER A 148 0.61 3.10 14.62
CA SER A 148 -0.40 2.20 14.01
C SER A 148 -0.23 1.99 12.52
N ASP A 149 0.55 2.84 11.86
CA ASP A 149 0.69 2.83 10.41
C ASP A 149 1.81 1.90 9.97
N ILE A 150 1.65 1.26 8.81
CA ILE A 150 2.69 0.39 8.26
C ILE A 150 3.97 1.17 7.92
N MET A 151 3.83 2.45 7.55
CA MET A 151 4.94 3.34 7.22
C MET A 151 5.61 3.97 8.44
N TYR A 152 5.27 3.54 9.66
CA TYR A 152 5.92 4.04 10.87
C TYR A 152 7.34 3.49 11.04
N THR A 153 8.24 4.30 11.58
CA THR A 153 9.58 3.89 12.03
C THR A 153 9.80 4.37 13.47
N PRO A 154 10.33 3.55 14.38
CA PRO A 154 10.93 2.22 14.20
C PRO A 154 9.92 1.11 13.90
N HIS A 155 10.44 -0.02 13.37
CA HIS A 155 9.65 -1.21 13.01
C HIS A 155 8.71 -1.67 14.14
N GLN A 156 7.45 -1.94 13.80
CA GLN A 156 6.42 -2.40 14.73
C GLN A 156 6.17 -3.89 14.55
N TYR A 157 6.61 -4.70 15.51
CA TYR A 157 6.41 -6.14 15.47
C TYR A 157 4.93 -6.51 15.47
N GLY A 158 4.57 -7.46 14.59
CA GLY A 158 3.20 -7.98 14.49
C GLY A 158 2.22 -7.09 13.72
N ASN A 159 2.58 -5.90 13.31
CA ASN A 159 1.76 -5.08 12.42
C ASN A 159 1.95 -5.55 10.96
N VAL A 160 0.89 -6.11 10.37
CA VAL A 160 0.91 -6.68 9.01
C VAL A 160 -0.24 -6.15 8.15
N THR A 161 -0.82 -5.03 8.54
CA THR A 161 -1.98 -4.44 7.86
C THR A 161 -1.76 -2.94 7.65
N LEU A 162 -2.28 -2.43 6.54
CA LEU A 162 -2.34 -0.99 6.34
C LEU A 162 -3.38 -0.38 7.29
N SER A 163 -3.03 0.74 7.90
CA SER A 163 -3.98 1.57 8.64
C SER A 163 -4.90 2.31 7.68
N GLN A 164 -6.00 2.89 8.20
CA GLN A 164 -6.83 3.79 7.41
C GLN A 164 -6.04 5.00 6.92
N ARG A 165 -5.07 5.46 7.70
CA ARG A 165 -4.20 6.59 7.34
C ARG A 165 -3.24 6.23 6.22
N ASP A 166 -2.70 5.01 6.18
CA ASP A 166 -1.92 4.51 5.04
C ASP A 166 -2.76 4.50 3.76
N CYS A 167 -4.00 3.98 3.85
CA CYS A 167 -4.93 3.96 2.72
C CYS A 167 -5.29 5.38 2.26
N ASN A 168 -5.62 6.28 3.18
CA ASN A 168 -5.92 7.66 2.84
C ASN A 168 -4.72 8.35 2.18
N SER A 169 -3.51 8.14 2.72
CA SER A 169 -2.30 8.78 2.20
C SER A 169 -2.01 8.33 0.76
N ILE A 170 -2.07 7.04 0.45
CA ILE A 170 -1.84 6.56 -0.90
C ILE A 170 -2.92 7.02 -1.87
N GLN A 171 -4.20 7.04 -1.46
CA GLN A 171 -5.31 7.52 -2.28
C GLN A 171 -5.16 9.01 -2.60
N TRP A 172 -4.87 9.84 -1.59
CA TRP A 172 -4.65 11.27 -1.80
C TRP A 172 -3.43 11.52 -2.67
N LEU A 173 -2.32 10.84 -2.44
CA LEU A 173 -1.10 10.98 -3.25
C LEU A 173 -1.38 10.77 -4.74
N TYR A 174 -2.18 9.76 -5.09
CA TYR A 174 -2.48 9.41 -6.48
C TYR A 174 -3.75 10.07 -7.04
N ASN A 175 -4.52 10.79 -6.22
CA ASN A 175 -5.62 11.63 -6.67
C ASN A 175 -5.17 13.07 -6.99
N LEU A 176 -4.12 13.54 -6.35
CA LEU A 176 -3.59 14.88 -6.59
C LEU A 176 -2.82 14.93 -7.91
N PRO A 177 -2.75 16.09 -8.56
CA PRO A 177 -1.87 16.31 -9.72
C PRO A 177 -0.40 16.00 -9.39
N LEU A 178 0.40 15.73 -10.42
CA LEU A 178 1.86 15.62 -10.28
C LEU A 178 2.44 16.91 -9.71
N SER A 179 3.49 16.77 -8.90
CA SER A 179 4.24 17.90 -8.33
C SER A 179 3.40 18.85 -7.48
N THR A 180 2.26 18.37 -6.95
CA THR A 180 1.39 19.21 -6.08
C THR A 180 2.16 19.64 -4.83
N SER A 181 2.07 20.92 -4.52
CA SER A 181 2.56 21.53 -3.29
C SER A 181 1.41 21.93 -2.35
N ALA A 182 1.73 22.23 -1.10
CA ALA A 182 0.76 22.81 -0.17
C ALA A 182 0.21 24.15 -0.71
N GLN A 183 1.07 24.96 -1.36
CA GLN A 183 0.68 26.24 -1.94
C GLN A 183 -0.34 26.09 -3.07
N ASP A 184 -0.22 25.04 -3.91
CA ASP A 184 -1.18 24.77 -4.99
C ASP A 184 -2.56 24.46 -4.41
N LEU A 185 -2.61 23.64 -3.36
CA LEU A 185 -3.87 23.32 -2.67
C LEU A 185 -4.45 24.55 -1.96
N CYS A 186 -3.62 25.33 -1.27
CA CYS A 186 -4.05 26.57 -0.65
C CYS A 186 -4.67 27.53 -1.66
N THR A 187 -4.05 27.68 -2.83
CA THR A 187 -4.56 28.54 -3.90
C THR A 187 -5.90 28.02 -4.42
N LYS A 188 -5.98 26.72 -4.67
CA LYS A 188 -7.20 26.09 -5.20
C LYS A 188 -8.38 26.16 -4.23
N TYR A 189 -8.13 25.95 -2.93
CA TYR A 189 -9.16 25.87 -1.91
C TYR A 189 -9.27 27.14 -1.05
N GLN A 190 -8.55 28.21 -1.41
CA GLN A 190 -8.57 29.53 -0.72
C GLN A 190 -8.25 29.41 0.78
N MET A 191 -7.26 28.62 1.12
CA MET A 191 -6.79 28.37 2.47
C MET A 191 -5.43 29.04 2.71
N ASN A 192 -5.10 29.25 3.97
CA ASN A 192 -3.78 29.75 4.38
C ASN A 192 -3.18 28.77 5.39
N GLU A 193 -2.67 27.66 4.89
CA GLU A 193 -2.07 26.60 5.69
C GLU A 193 -0.77 26.12 5.00
N LYS A 194 0.19 25.67 5.77
CA LYS A 194 1.48 25.19 5.26
C LYS A 194 1.62 23.66 5.28
N ASP A 195 0.85 23.02 6.12
CA ASP A 195 0.86 21.58 6.30
C ASP A 195 -0.18 20.92 5.37
N ILE A 196 0.31 20.14 4.42
CA ILE A 196 -0.54 19.51 3.41
C ILE A 196 -1.56 18.54 4.01
N ASP A 197 -1.23 17.88 5.13
CA ASP A 197 -2.15 16.96 5.79
C ASP A 197 -3.30 17.70 6.48
N VAL A 198 -3.04 18.91 7.00
CA VAL A 198 -4.09 19.77 7.56
C VAL A 198 -5.00 20.30 6.46
N ILE A 199 -4.42 20.68 5.32
CA ILE A 199 -5.20 21.12 4.15
C ILE A 199 -6.12 19.97 3.70
N ILE A 200 -5.59 18.77 3.55
CA ILE A 200 -6.35 17.58 3.16
C ILE A 200 -7.46 17.29 4.18
N TYR A 201 -7.17 17.36 5.46
CA TYR A 201 -8.17 17.19 6.52
C TYR A 201 -9.34 18.15 6.35
N HIS A 202 -9.06 19.43 6.11
CA HIS A 202 -10.13 20.44 5.87
C HIS A 202 -10.93 20.17 4.60
N ILE A 203 -10.28 19.69 3.54
CA ILE A 203 -10.97 19.31 2.30
C ILE A 203 -11.90 18.11 2.55
N MET A 204 -11.44 17.09 3.26
CA MET A 204 -12.21 15.88 3.58
C MET A 204 -13.45 16.19 4.43
N HIS A 205 -13.35 17.17 5.33
CA HIS A 205 -14.44 17.53 6.26
C HIS A 205 -15.30 18.71 5.80
N GLY A 206 -15.16 19.13 4.55
CA GLY A 206 -16.00 20.20 3.97
C GLY A 206 -15.72 21.60 4.53
N ASN A 207 -14.58 21.80 5.19
CA ASN A 207 -14.17 23.09 5.75
C ASN A 207 -13.42 23.97 4.73
N ALA A 208 -13.25 23.46 3.49
CA ALA A 208 -12.56 24.16 2.42
C ALA A 208 -13.56 24.78 1.45
N THR A 209 -13.44 26.06 1.17
CA THR A 209 -14.21 26.74 0.13
C THR A 209 -13.61 26.41 -1.24
N SER A 210 -14.02 25.32 -1.86
CA SER A 210 -13.66 25.00 -3.23
C SER A 210 -14.65 25.60 -4.21
N GLU A 211 -14.23 25.82 -5.45
CA GLU A 211 -15.12 26.22 -6.54
C GLU A 211 -16.25 25.19 -6.75
N PHE A 212 -16.00 23.93 -6.45
CA PHE A 212 -16.98 22.84 -6.41
C PHE A 212 -18.07 23.08 -5.35
N GLU A 213 -17.72 23.57 -4.15
CA GLU A 213 -18.71 23.90 -3.11
C GLU A 213 -19.52 25.15 -3.45
N ARG A 214 -18.92 26.13 -4.15
CA ARG A 214 -19.68 27.27 -4.67
C ARG A 214 -20.73 26.82 -5.68
N VAL A 215 -20.37 25.91 -6.58
CA VAL A 215 -21.30 25.33 -7.56
C VAL A 215 -22.32 24.45 -6.86
N LYS A 216 -21.92 23.61 -5.88
CA LYS A 216 -22.83 22.79 -5.09
C LYS A 216 -23.82 23.62 -4.29
N ASN A 217 -23.36 24.70 -3.68
CA ASN A 217 -24.23 25.61 -2.92
C ASN A 217 -25.09 26.51 -3.80
N SER A 218 -24.76 26.66 -5.08
CA SER A 218 -25.56 27.37 -6.10
C SER A 218 -26.57 26.46 -6.80
N LEU A 219 -26.44 25.13 -6.67
CA LEU A 219 -27.44 24.19 -7.20
C LEU A 219 -28.67 24.15 -6.28
N PRO A 220 -29.89 24.10 -6.81
CA PRO A 220 -31.08 23.94 -6.02
C PRO A 220 -30.94 22.64 -5.19
N MET A 221 -31.10 22.77 -3.87
CA MET A 221 -31.04 21.60 -2.95
C MET A 221 -32.02 20.54 -3.40
N PRO A 222 -31.60 19.29 -3.56
CA PRO A 222 -32.51 18.21 -3.87
C PRO A 222 -33.59 18.12 -2.78
N ASN A 223 -34.80 17.91 -3.20
CA ASN A 223 -35.96 17.77 -2.34
C ASN A 223 -35.67 16.71 -1.26
N GLN A 224 -36.11 16.97 -0.04
CA GLN A 224 -35.84 16.09 1.13
C GLN A 224 -36.32 14.64 0.92
N LYS A 225 -37.35 14.44 0.06
CA LYS A 225 -37.81 13.12 -0.35
C LYS A 225 -36.82 12.36 -1.26
N ASP A 226 -36.14 13.09 -2.13
CA ASP A 226 -35.14 12.51 -3.05
C ASP A 226 -33.88 12.11 -2.29
N LEU A 227 -33.45 12.91 -1.30
CA LEU A 227 -32.36 12.59 -0.38
C LEU A 227 -32.67 11.34 0.48
N MET A 228 -33.90 11.22 1.00
CA MET A 228 -34.30 10.02 1.76
C MET A 228 -34.35 8.78 0.87
N HIS A 229 -34.74 8.92 -0.39
CA HIS A 229 -34.76 7.81 -1.34
C HIS A 229 -33.34 7.35 -1.75
N GLU A 230 -32.42 8.29 -1.97
CA GLU A 230 -31.01 7.96 -2.24
C GLU A 230 -30.32 7.35 -1.02
N GLN A 231 -30.56 7.89 0.18
CA GLN A 231 -30.03 7.32 1.42
C GLN A 231 -30.56 5.90 1.66
N SER A 232 -31.83 5.66 1.36
CA SER A 232 -32.43 4.31 1.44
C SER A 232 -31.79 3.34 0.45
N LYS A 233 -31.58 3.76 -0.81
CA LYS A 233 -30.86 2.95 -1.82
C LYS A 233 -29.41 2.66 -1.43
N LEU A 234 -28.68 3.66 -0.91
CA LEU A 234 -27.31 3.49 -0.42
C LEU A 234 -27.24 2.54 0.78
N ALA A 235 -28.20 2.61 1.70
CA ALA A 235 -28.30 1.70 2.83
C ALA A 235 -28.59 0.26 2.36
N GLU A 236 -29.43 0.10 1.35
CA GLU A 236 -29.74 -1.19 0.75
C GLU A 236 -28.51 -1.79 0.03
N ILE A 237 -27.80 -0.99 -0.76
CA ILE A 237 -26.53 -1.39 -1.42
C ILE A 237 -25.49 -1.79 -0.37
N LYS A 238 -25.31 -1.02 0.70
CA LYS A 238 -24.41 -1.37 1.81
C LYS A 238 -24.82 -2.67 2.48
N LYS A 239 -26.12 -2.91 2.68
CA LYS A 239 -26.63 -4.16 3.24
C LYS A 239 -26.31 -5.36 2.34
N TYR A 240 -26.48 -5.23 1.02
CA TYR A 240 -26.09 -6.27 0.05
C TYR A 240 -24.58 -6.48 0.00
N GLN A 241 -23.77 -5.41 0.09
CA GLN A 241 -22.32 -5.53 0.15
C GLN A 241 -21.87 -6.25 1.43
N VAL A 242 -22.44 -5.93 2.59
CA VAL A 242 -22.15 -6.62 3.85
C VAL A 242 -22.59 -8.09 3.80
N MET A 243 -23.79 -8.39 3.24
CA MET A 243 -24.23 -9.77 3.03
C MET A 243 -23.33 -10.54 2.05
N ALA A 244 -22.89 -9.91 0.96
CA ALA A 244 -21.96 -10.51 0.02
C ALA A 244 -20.61 -10.79 0.68
N LEU A 245 -20.08 -9.88 1.50
CA LEU A 245 -18.84 -10.07 2.25
C LEU A 245 -18.97 -11.15 3.34
N GLN A 246 -20.12 -11.27 3.98
CA GLN A 246 -20.39 -12.35 4.96
C GLN A 246 -20.53 -13.72 4.30
N ASN A 247 -21.04 -13.78 3.07
CA ASN A 247 -21.17 -15.02 2.30
C ASN A 247 -19.91 -15.39 1.51
N ILE A 248 -19.00 -14.46 1.25
CA ILE A 248 -17.67 -14.76 0.80
C ILE A 248 -16.91 -15.30 2.01
N ARG A 249 -16.93 -16.63 2.22
CA ARG A 249 -15.86 -17.30 2.92
C ARG A 249 -14.60 -17.06 2.09
N ILE A 250 -13.89 -15.97 2.36
CA ILE A 250 -12.52 -15.81 1.87
C ILE A 250 -11.76 -16.95 2.55
N PRO A 251 -11.37 -18.01 1.82
CA PRO A 251 -10.54 -19.03 2.41
C PRO A 251 -9.29 -18.27 2.84
N ASN A 252 -8.96 -18.32 4.13
CA ASN A 252 -7.69 -17.76 4.60
C ASN A 252 -6.62 -18.36 3.68
N PRO A 253 -5.92 -17.52 2.85
CA PRO A 253 -4.98 -18.02 1.84
C PRO A 253 -3.92 -18.93 2.47
N ALA A 254 -3.52 -18.64 3.70
CA ALA A 254 -2.66 -19.50 4.51
C ALA A 254 -3.32 -20.86 4.79
N LYS A 255 -4.60 -20.88 5.14
CA LYS A 255 -5.33 -22.13 5.44
C LYS A 255 -5.56 -22.99 4.18
N GLN A 256 -5.78 -22.36 3.03
CA GLN A 256 -5.86 -23.05 1.73
C GLN A 256 -4.49 -23.59 1.33
N PHE A 257 -3.43 -22.82 1.50
CA PHE A 257 -2.06 -23.25 1.23
C PHE A 257 -1.65 -24.44 2.09
N PHE A 258 -1.89 -24.39 3.41
CA PHE A 258 -1.61 -25.50 4.32
C PHE A 258 -2.47 -26.74 4.04
N ASN A 259 -3.73 -26.57 3.65
CA ASN A 259 -4.58 -27.69 3.28
C ASN A 259 -4.13 -28.35 1.97
N THR A 260 -3.68 -27.55 0.99
CA THR A 260 -3.13 -28.06 -0.28
C THR A 260 -1.80 -28.79 -0.04
N GLN A 261 -0.91 -28.24 0.80
CA GLN A 261 0.35 -28.89 1.19
C GLN A 261 0.11 -30.20 1.94
N ARG A 262 -0.87 -30.25 2.88
CA ARG A 262 -1.26 -31.50 3.56
C ARG A 262 -1.81 -32.56 2.60
N ALA A 263 -2.61 -32.12 1.61
CA ALA A 263 -3.17 -33.04 0.62
C ALA A 263 -2.07 -33.62 -0.29
N LEU A 264 -1.11 -32.79 -0.72
CA LEU A 264 0.04 -33.24 -1.52
C LEU A 264 0.95 -34.18 -0.76
N LYS A 265 1.26 -33.89 0.51
CA LYS A 265 2.08 -34.75 1.35
C LYS A 265 1.41 -36.10 1.61
N LYS A 266 0.09 -36.13 1.80
CA LYS A 266 -0.67 -37.38 1.95
C LYS A 266 -0.65 -38.23 0.68
N GLN A 267 -0.69 -37.59 -0.51
CA GLN A 267 -0.56 -38.33 -1.79
C GLN A 267 0.84 -38.88 -2.01
N GLU A 268 1.90 -38.22 -1.55
CA GLU A 268 3.28 -38.74 -1.58
C GLU A 268 3.45 -39.90 -0.61
N ASP A 269 2.95 -39.80 0.62
CA ASP A 269 3.00 -40.86 1.63
C ASP A 269 2.22 -42.12 1.20
N ASP A 270 1.09 -41.93 0.51
CA ASP A 270 0.26 -43.04 -0.03
C ASP A 270 0.90 -43.70 -1.27
N LYS A 271 1.71 -43.00 -2.04
CA LYS A 271 2.51 -43.56 -3.14
C LYS A 271 3.69 -44.39 -2.63
N ASN A 272 4.42 -43.88 -1.62
CA ASN A 272 5.57 -44.56 -1.04
C ASN A 272 5.20 -45.79 -0.21
N LYS A 273 3.92 -46.03 0.11
CA LYS A 273 3.41 -47.23 0.76
C LYS A 273 2.98 -48.32 -0.22
N LYS A 274 2.94 -48.04 -1.51
CA LYS A 274 2.53 -48.99 -2.57
C LYS A 274 3.70 -49.51 -3.40
N GLU A 275 4.90 -48.99 -3.16
CA GLU A 275 6.19 -49.59 -3.58
C GLU A 275 6.81 -50.36 -2.40
#